data_b5c68e7365288c618c2c5ddd72e07a5a
#
_entry.id   b5c68e7365288c618c2c5ddd72e07a5a
#
_cell.length_a   1.000
_cell.length_b   1.000
_cell.length_c   1.000
_cell.angle_alpha   90.00
_cell.angle_beta   90.00
_cell.angle_gamma   90.00
#
_symmetry.space_group_name_H-M   'P 1'
#
loop_
_entity.id
_entity.type
_entity.pdbx_description
1 polymer ?
#
loop_
_entity_poly.entity_id
_entity_poly.type
_entity_poly.pdbx_seq_one_letter_code
_entity_poly.pdbx_strand_id
1 'polypeptide(L)'
;MKLIPQPQQLELQEGTYRIGYQDRITLDAACSPAAYGYAKLLAGELEEQAGISLLIDRRTHTTHPGIRLLQAERPRLGREGYELEITPAGVRITGSGEAGLLYGVQTLRQILRQEGLVLPCLHLTDRPALATRGLFYDVTRGRIPTMAFLKDLADRCSFYKLNQLHLYIEHTFLFDGFSEVWRDDTPLTPEDILELDAYCQALHIDLVPSVATLGHLYKVLRTRSFHKLSEVDEPQSAPFSFYQRQCHHTLNVTDADSLELVYRMMDQFLPLFSSRLFNINGDEPFDLGKGRGKALADQVGSHQMYVDWIGKLCRHVEELGKQPLFWGDIILAHPETMQELPQDVICMNWDYDPAPREDHAQKLWAQGANQYLCPGVQGWKQTVNRLDLAYANVKKMASLAHKYRAAGLLVTEWGDFGHLQDPESSVPGILYSAAMGWNAQLPPEEELNAGISVVEYGDRSGQLLSILRTLSQQVVFNWGHVVELSEILSGRLTDETPEEFWARFLPQIQPNLHRIQEVNGTIDACQEAICRLMPAMDRSGRKRMLPFLLMSDGQKLLNRLAAIWEQQYLGSANPLHQNPVDLAAQLETWYASYKQLWARTSRESELYRIGQTIFWLADQLRSLS
;
A
#
# COMPACT_ATOMS: atom_id res chain seq x y z
N MET A 1 1.19 -20.31 -19.41
CA MET A 1 1.79 -19.00 -19.17
C MET A 1 0.76 -18.05 -18.57
N LYS A 2 1.08 -17.40 -17.47
CA LYS A 2 0.26 -16.39 -16.78
C LYS A 2 0.97 -15.05 -16.84
N LEU A 3 0.24 -13.95 -17.03
CA LEU A 3 0.80 -12.60 -17.04
C LEU A 3 -0.03 -11.68 -16.13
N ILE A 4 0.63 -10.86 -15.35
CA ILE A 4 0.03 -9.89 -14.42
C ILE A 4 0.69 -8.52 -14.65
N PRO A 5 -0.06 -7.51 -15.05
CA PRO A 5 -1.44 -7.53 -15.56
C PRO A 5 -1.61 -8.38 -16.81
N GLN A 6 -2.81 -8.90 -17.03
CA GLN A 6 -3.14 -9.60 -18.27
C GLN A 6 -3.10 -8.61 -19.45
N PRO A 7 -2.42 -8.93 -20.56
CA PRO A 7 -2.35 -8.05 -21.71
C PRO A 7 -3.68 -7.90 -22.44
N GLN A 8 -3.88 -6.80 -23.16
CA GLN A 8 -5.10 -6.54 -23.92
C GLN A 8 -5.31 -7.57 -25.04
N GLN A 9 -4.24 -7.97 -25.71
CA GLN A 9 -4.27 -8.97 -26.79
C GLN A 9 -3.04 -9.87 -26.69
N LEU A 10 -3.26 -11.17 -26.74
CA LEU A 10 -2.22 -12.19 -26.77
C LEU A 10 -2.62 -13.33 -27.71
N GLU A 11 -1.82 -13.57 -28.71
CA GLU A 11 -2.00 -14.65 -29.68
C GLU A 11 -0.80 -15.58 -29.64
N LEU A 12 -1.01 -16.84 -29.23
CA LEU A 12 0.01 -17.87 -29.31
C LEU A 12 0.15 -18.33 -30.76
N GLN A 13 1.38 -18.52 -31.19
CA GLN A 13 1.74 -18.98 -32.54
C GLN A 13 2.47 -20.33 -32.49
N GLU A 14 2.53 -21.03 -33.60
CA GLU A 14 3.29 -22.30 -33.69
C GLU A 14 4.80 -22.05 -33.62
N GLY A 15 5.50 -22.94 -32.93
CA GLY A 15 6.95 -22.91 -32.80
C GLY A 15 7.45 -22.34 -31.45
N THR A 16 8.75 -22.35 -31.31
CA THR A 16 9.46 -21.85 -30.12
C THR A 16 10.73 -21.09 -30.52
N TYR A 17 11.17 -20.19 -29.68
CA TYR A 17 12.49 -19.59 -29.74
C TYR A 17 13.33 -20.03 -28.53
N ARG A 18 14.51 -20.55 -28.78
CA ARG A 18 15.48 -20.91 -27.73
C ARG A 18 16.55 -19.86 -27.60
N ILE A 19 16.60 -19.16 -26.45
CA ILE A 19 17.66 -18.23 -26.12
C ILE A 19 18.97 -19.02 -25.93
N GLY A 20 20.03 -18.64 -26.65
CA GLY A 20 21.36 -19.24 -26.60
C GLY A 20 22.41 -18.27 -26.09
N TYR A 21 23.56 -18.80 -25.67
CA TYR A 21 24.67 -17.99 -25.14
C TYR A 21 25.33 -17.06 -26.19
N GLN A 22 25.09 -17.27 -27.48
CA GLN A 22 25.56 -16.43 -28.57
C GLN A 22 24.58 -15.29 -28.91
N ASP A 23 23.38 -15.32 -28.37
CA ASP A 23 22.39 -14.28 -28.57
C ASP A 23 22.83 -12.96 -27.93
N ARG A 24 22.19 -11.89 -28.35
CA ARG A 24 22.46 -10.55 -27.83
C ARG A 24 21.15 -9.87 -27.43
N ILE A 25 21.25 -8.89 -26.54
CA ILE A 25 20.22 -7.88 -26.34
C ILE A 25 20.65 -6.65 -27.15
N THR A 26 19.98 -6.41 -28.27
CA THR A 26 20.32 -5.33 -29.20
C THR A 26 19.35 -4.17 -29.04
N LEU A 27 19.85 -3.01 -28.66
CA LEU A 27 19.12 -1.75 -28.69
C LEU A 27 19.12 -1.19 -30.11
N ASP A 28 17.95 -0.80 -30.63
CA ASP A 28 17.89 -0.02 -31.86
C ASP A 28 18.56 1.34 -31.66
N ALA A 29 19.19 1.89 -32.71
CA ALA A 29 19.86 3.17 -32.62
C ALA A 29 18.92 4.35 -32.25
N ALA A 30 17.62 4.23 -32.56
CA ALA A 30 16.60 5.20 -32.21
C ALA A 30 16.11 5.15 -30.76
N CYS A 31 16.49 4.11 -30.00
CA CYS A 31 16.14 4.05 -28.58
C CYS A 31 16.82 5.15 -27.77
N SER A 32 16.10 5.67 -26.77
CA SER A 32 16.66 6.63 -25.81
C SER A 32 17.81 6.02 -24.99
N PRO A 33 18.62 6.82 -24.30
CA PRO A 33 19.65 6.34 -23.38
C PRO A 33 19.09 5.43 -22.27
N ALA A 34 17.86 5.68 -21.80
CA ALA A 34 17.20 4.90 -20.74
C ALA A 34 17.04 3.41 -21.11
N ALA A 35 16.89 3.10 -22.41
CA ALA A 35 16.75 1.72 -22.89
C ALA A 35 17.91 0.79 -22.48
N TYR A 36 19.08 1.34 -22.20
CA TYR A 36 20.20 0.56 -21.67
C TYR A 36 19.89 -0.01 -20.27
N GLY A 37 19.25 0.79 -19.41
CA GLY A 37 18.77 0.33 -18.10
C GLY A 37 17.78 -0.84 -18.23
N TYR A 38 16.84 -0.78 -19.18
CA TYR A 38 15.88 -1.86 -19.43
C TYR A 38 16.54 -3.13 -19.96
N ALA A 39 17.54 -2.98 -20.83
CA ALA A 39 18.34 -4.11 -21.30
C ALA A 39 19.12 -4.77 -20.15
N LYS A 40 19.62 -3.98 -19.19
CA LYS A 40 20.28 -4.51 -17.98
C LYS A 40 19.34 -5.27 -17.08
N LEU A 41 18.08 -4.80 -16.88
CA LEU A 41 17.06 -5.54 -16.13
C LEU A 41 16.80 -6.90 -16.76
N LEU A 42 16.71 -6.95 -18.09
CA LEU A 42 16.49 -8.20 -18.83
C LEU A 42 17.72 -9.13 -18.75
N ALA A 43 18.94 -8.58 -18.89
CA ALA A 43 20.16 -9.36 -18.76
C ALA A 43 20.30 -9.95 -17.35
N GLY A 44 19.98 -9.17 -16.31
CA GLY A 44 19.96 -9.63 -14.92
C GLY A 44 18.94 -10.76 -14.69
N GLU A 45 17.75 -10.67 -15.29
CA GLU A 45 16.74 -11.75 -15.21
C GLU A 45 17.25 -13.06 -15.86
N LEU A 46 17.91 -12.97 -17.03
CA LEU A 46 18.48 -14.15 -17.71
C LEU A 46 19.62 -14.78 -16.90
N GLU A 47 20.46 -13.96 -16.29
CA GLU A 47 21.55 -14.44 -15.43
C GLU A 47 21.00 -15.13 -14.18
N GLU A 48 20.00 -14.53 -13.52
CA GLU A 48 19.37 -15.09 -12.31
C GLU A 48 18.63 -16.39 -12.59
N GLN A 49 17.85 -16.44 -13.68
CA GLN A 49 17.00 -17.60 -13.99
C GLN A 49 17.78 -18.76 -14.64
N ALA A 50 18.82 -18.49 -15.40
CA ALA A 50 19.47 -19.49 -16.25
C ALA A 50 21.01 -19.43 -16.28
N GLY A 51 21.62 -18.47 -15.57
CA GLY A 51 23.06 -18.32 -15.56
C GLY A 51 23.65 -17.87 -16.91
N ILE A 52 22.82 -17.25 -17.78
CA ILE A 52 23.26 -16.78 -19.11
C ILE A 52 23.46 -15.27 -19.07
N SER A 53 24.69 -14.85 -19.36
CA SER A 53 25.05 -13.44 -19.55
C SER A 53 25.07 -13.11 -21.04
N LEU A 54 24.09 -12.34 -21.52
CA LEU A 54 24.05 -11.87 -22.91
C LEU A 54 24.75 -10.53 -23.06
N LEU A 55 25.47 -10.35 -24.17
CA LEU A 55 26.05 -9.06 -24.52
C LEU A 55 24.95 -8.06 -24.89
N ILE A 56 25.04 -6.85 -24.37
CA ILE A 56 24.19 -5.73 -24.75
C ILE A 56 24.94 -4.88 -25.77
N ASP A 57 24.34 -4.63 -26.94
CA ASP A 57 24.88 -3.71 -27.93
C ASP A 57 23.82 -2.75 -28.50
N ARG A 58 24.26 -1.77 -29.30
CA ARG A 58 23.37 -0.83 -29.98
C ARG A 58 23.68 -0.80 -31.45
N ARG A 59 22.67 -0.98 -32.33
CA ARG A 59 22.85 -1.07 -33.77
C ARG A 59 21.67 -0.49 -34.53
N THR A 60 21.95 0.08 -35.72
CA THR A 60 20.89 0.49 -36.67
C THR A 60 20.26 -0.73 -37.34
N HIS A 61 21.10 -1.71 -37.70
CA HIS A 61 20.65 -2.97 -38.30
C HIS A 61 21.38 -4.15 -37.63
N THR A 62 20.68 -5.25 -37.44
CA THR A 62 21.28 -6.49 -36.94
C THR A 62 20.66 -7.68 -37.64
N THR A 63 21.52 -8.65 -37.96
CA THR A 63 21.15 -10.00 -38.42
C THR A 63 21.42 -11.05 -37.35
N HIS A 64 21.96 -10.63 -36.17
CA HIS A 64 22.17 -11.55 -35.06
C HIS A 64 20.84 -11.97 -34.44
N PRO A 65 20.67 -13.24 -34.14
CA PRO A 65 19.55 -13.69 -33.32
C PRO A 65 19.63 -13.10 -31.92
N GLY A 66 18.53 -13.10 -31.19
CA GLY A 66 18.46 -12.61 -29.81
C GLY A 66 17.25 -11.76 -29.53
N ILE A 67 17.39 -10.83 -28.60
CA ILE A 67 16.33 -9.96 -28.13
C ILE A 67 16.58 -8.56 -28.64
N ARG A 68 15.62 -8.01 -29.36
CA ARG A 68 15.71 -6.68 -29.96
C ARG A 68 14.75 -5.72 -29.28
N LEU A 69 15.27 -4.61 -28.75
CA LEU A 69 14.52 -3.53 -28.14
C LEU A 69 14.44 -2.34 -29.12
N LEU A 70 13.21 -1.92 -29.44
CA LEU A 70 12.92 -0.83 -30.37
C LEU A 70 12.03 0.21 -29.69
N GLN A 71 12.19 1.45 -30.07
CA GLN A 71 11.31 2.53 -29.69
C GLN A 71 10.75 3.18 -30.96
N ALA A 72 9.44 3.05 -31.17
CA ALA A 72 8.78 3.58 -32.33
C ALA A 72 7.34 3.99 -31.97
N GLU A 73 7.03 5.26 -32.20
CA GLU A 73 5.70 5.80 -31.88
C GLU A 73 4.58 4.96 -32.50
N ARG A 74 3.59 4.61 -31.66
CA ARG A 74 2.37 3.89 -32.00
C ARG A 74 1.19 4.67 -31.44
N PRO A 75 0.61 5.64 -32.17
CA PRO A 75 -0.41 6.55 -31.65
C PRO A 75 -1.61 5.85 -31.00
N ARG A 76 -2.00 4.67 -31.52
CA ARG A 76 -3.12 3.88 -30.97
C ARG A 76 -2.82 3.24 -29.62
N LEU A 77 -1.54 3.07 -29.26
CA LEU A 77 -1.11 2.44 -28.02
C LEU A 77 -0.80 3.45 -26.91
N GLY A 78 -0.63 4.73 -27.26
CA GLY A 78 -0.18 5.76 -26.31
C GLY A 78 1.28 5.54 -25.86
N ARG A 79 1.78 6.38 -24.98
CA ARG A 79 3.20 6.35 -24.56
C ARG A 79 3.60 5.10 -23.77
N GLU A 80 2.65 4.50 -23.06
CA GLU A 80 2.87 3.31 -22.21
C GLU A 80 2.60 1.99 -22.93
N GLY A 81 2.09 2.01 -24.16
CA GLY A 81 1.80 0.82 -24.92
C GLY A 81 3.01 0.21 -25.61
N TYR A 82 2.94 -1.08 -25.89
CA TYR A 82 4.02 -1.85 -26.52
C TYR A 82 3.50 -3.04 -27.32
N GLU A 83 4.36 -3.54 -28.20
CA GLU A 83 4.21 -4.80 -28.92
C GLU A 83 5.35 -5.74 -28.52
N LEU A 84 5.05 -7.00 -28.24
CA LEU A 84 6.04 -8.07 -28.02
C LEU A 84 5.78 -9.20 -29.02
N GLU A 85 6.79 -9.54 -29.79
CA GLU A 85 6.75 -10.61 -30.78
C GLU A 85 7.86 -11.62 -30.50
N ILE A 86 7.51 -12.87 -30.41
CA ILE A 86 8.44 -14.00 -30.28
C ILE A 86 8.23 -14.90 -31.50
N THR A 87 9.27 -15.07 -32.31
CA THR A 87 9.28 -15.91 -33.51
C THR A 87 10.47 -16.86 -33.44
N PRO A 88 10.55 -17.89 -34.30
CA PRO A 88 11.73 -18.73 -34.36
C PRO A 88 13.05 -17.99 -34.69
N ALA A 89 12.96 -16.75 -35.18
CA ALA A 89 14.12 -15.90 -35.50
C ALA A 89 14.60 -15.04 -34.34
N GLY A 90 13.82 -14.91 -33.25
CA GLY A 90 14.17 -14.11 -32.07
C GLY A 90 12.99 -13.42 -31.42
N VAL A 91 13.30 -12.55 -30.46
CA VAL A 91 12.35 -11.74 -29.69
C VAL A 91 12.46 -10.29 -30.12
N ARG A 92 11.31 -9.62 -30.31
CA ARG A 92 11.25 -8.18 -30.61
C ARG A 92 10.27 -7.50 -29.66
N ILE A 93 10.72 -6.46 -28.97
CA ILE A 93 9.90 -5.58 -28.15
C ILE A 93 9.92 -4.19 -28.77
N THR A 94 8.74 -3.65 -29.09
CA THR A 94 8.58 -2.30 -29.63
C THR A 94 7.74 -1.47 -28.66
N GLY A 95 8.37 -0.56 -27.93
CA GLY A 95 7.70 0.41 -27.06
C GLY A 95 7.21 1.61 -27.85
N SER A 96 5.97 2.07 -27.62
CA SER A 96 5.45 3.30 -28.19
C SER A 96 6.08 4.56 -27.59
N GLY A 97 6.59 4.44 -26.35
CA GLY A 97 7.43 5.41 -25.65
C GLY A 97 8.42 4.65 -24.76
N GLU A 98 9.16 5.38 -23.94
CA GLU A 98 10.15 4.79 -23.01
C GLU A 98 9.47 3.84 -22.00
N ALA A 99 8.37 4.30 -21.36
CA ALA A 99 7.61 3.48 -20.42
C ALA A 99 7.05 2.22 -21.08
N GLY A 100 6.51 2.33 -22.30
CA GLY A 100 6.02 1.18 -23.06
C GLY A 100 7.12 0.16 -23.35
N LEU A 101 8.33 0.62 -23.66
CA LEU A 101 9.48 -0.28 -23.87
C LEU A 101 9.86 -1.02 -22.57
N LEU A 102 9.90 -0.30 -21.43
CA LEU A 102 10.11 -0.93 -20.13
C LEU A 102 9.03 -1.98 -19.82
N TYR A 103 7.74 -1.66 -20.03
CA TYR A 103 6.65 -2.59 -19.75
C TYR A 103 6.67 -3.83 -20.64
N GLY A 104 7.12 -3.69 -21.89
CA GLY A 104 7.39 -4.85 -22.75
C GLY A 104 8.52 -5.73 -22.20
N VAL A 105 9.58 -5.13 -21.68
CA VAL A 105 10.67 -5.84 -20.99
C VAL A 105 10.14 -6.54 -19.73
N GLN A 106 9.33 -5.89 -18.90
CA GLN A 106 8.73 -6.50 -17.72
C GLN A 106 7.85 -7.71 -18.08
N THR A 107 7.11 -7.62 -19.16
CA THR A 107 6.31 -8.76 -19.66
C THR A 107 7.19 -9.91 -20.11
N LEU A 108 8.27 -9.65 -20.85
CA LEU A 108 9.21 -10.72 -21.23
C LEU A 108 9.87 -11.35 -20.00
N ARG A 109 10.20 -10.56 -18.96
CA ARG A 109 10.73 -11.09 -17.69
C ARG A 109 9.75 -12.06 -17.02
N GLN A 110 8.44 -11.74 -17.00
CA GLN A 110 7.41 -12.66 -16.48
C GLN A 110 7.35 -13.97 -17.30
N ILE A 111 7.51 -13.88 -18.62
CA ILE A 111 7.55 -15.06 -19.50
C ILE A 111 8.78 -15.91 -19.18
N LEU A 112 9.96 -15.30 -19.06
CA LEU A 112 11.22 -15.99 -18.76
C LEU A 112 11.17 -16.75 -17.43
N ARG A 113 10.56 -16.19 -16.39
CA ARG A 113 10.39 -16.85 -15.08
C ARG A 113 9.57 -18.14 -15.16
N GLN A 114 8.68 -18.24 -16.12
CA GLN A 114 7.78 -19.39 -16.27
C GLN A 114 8.28 -20.42 -17.28
N GLU A 115 8.76 -19.96 -18.43
CA GLU A 115 9.12 -20.78 -19.57
C GLU A 115 10.63 -21.08 -19.67
N GLY A 116 11.45 -20.34 -18.90
CA GLY A 116 12.91 -20.43 -18.97
C GLY A 116 13.44 -19.94 -20.32
N LEU A 117 14.38 -20.67 -20.90
CA LEU A 117 15.05 -20.28 -22.15
C LEU A 117 14.36 -20.73 -23.45
N VAL A 118 13.29 -21.53 -23.37
CA VAL A 118 12.52 -21.99 -24.54
C VAL A 118 11.17 -21.31 -24.54
N LEU A 119 11.10 -20.20 -25.26
CA LEU A 119 9.92 -19.34 -25.28
C LEU A 119 8.92 -19.79 -26.35
N PRO A 120 7.61 -19.84 -26.06
CA PRO A 120 6.60 -20.06 -27.09
C PRO A 120 6.55 -18.88 -28.06
N CYS A 121 6.33 -19.15 -29.34
CA CYS A 121 6.07 -18.10 -30.31
C CYS A 121 4.72 -17.44 -30.01
N LEU A 122 4.71 -16.11 -30.04
CA LEU A 122 3.51 -15.32 -29.74
C LEU A 122 3.57 -13.92 -30.37
N HIS A 123 2.41 -13.31 -30.50
CA HIS A 123 2.25 -11.88 -30.74
C HIS A 123 1.38 -11.28 -29.66
N LEU A 124 1.86 -10.19 -29.05
CA LEU A 124 1.19 -9.49 -27.96
C LEU A 124 1.16 -7.99 -28.25
N THR A 125 -0.02 -7.39 -28.08
CA THR A 125 -0.22 -5.94 -28.14
C THR A 125 -0.89 -5.48 -26.86
N ASP A 126 -0.32 -4.48 -26.20
CA ASP A 126 -0.74 -4.11 -24.86
C ASP A 126 -0.68 -2.60 -24.59
N ARG A 127 -1.57 -2.13 -23.72
CA ARG A 127 -1.62 -0.75 -23.23
C ARG A 127 -2.50 -0.66 -21.98
N PRO A 128 -2.29 0.33 -21.09
CA PRO A 128 -3.16 0.50 -19.93
C PRO A 128 -4.56 1.02 -20.30
N ALA A 129 -5.56 0.63 -19.51
CA ALA A 129 -6.91 1.16 -19.59
C ALA A 129 -7.08 2.47 -18.80
N LEU A 130 -6.43 2.58 -17.63
CA LEU A 130 -6.36 3.81 -16.83
C LEU A 130 -4.98 4.45 -16.97
N ALA A 131 -4.95 5.78 -17.09
CA ALA A 131 -3.71 6.54 -17.24
C ALA A 131 -2.86 6.48 -15.96
N THR A 132 -3.47 6.67 -14.79
CA THR A 132 -2.79 6.56 -13.50
C THR A 132 -3.19 5.27 -12.80
N ARG A 133 -2.19 4.54 -12.35
CA ARG A 133 -2.27 3.30 -11.60
C ARG A 133 -1.24 3.40 -10.49
N GLY A 134 -1.70 3.67 -9.27
CA GLY A 134 -0.79 4.04 -8.19
C GLY A 134 -0.94 3.20 -6.93
N LEU A 135 0.06 3.33 -6.09
CA LEU A 135 0.11 2.84 -4.73
C LEU A 135 0.31 4.03 -3.77
N PHE A 136 -0.57 4.15 -2.80
CA PHE A 136 -0.40 5.02 -1.64
C PHE A 136 0.07 4.17 -0.46
N TYR A 137 1.24 4.48 0.08
CA TYR A 137 1.89 3.67 1.09
C TYR A 137 2.15 4.48 2.36
N ASP A 138 1.64 3.99 3.50
CA ASP A 138 1.81 4.62 4.80
C ASP A 138 3.20 4.34 5.38
N VAL A 139 4.04 5.38 5.47
CA VAL A 139 5.39 5.32 6.06
C VAL A 139 5.46 5.99 7.42
N THR A 140 4.30 6.23 8.06
CA THR A 140 4.22 7.08 9.25
C THR A 140 3.64 6.40 10.48
N ARG A 141 2.63 5.55 10.32
CA ARG A 141 1.84 5.01 11.45
C ARG A 141 2.47 3.79 12.12
N GLY A 142 3.78 3.83 12.36
CA GLY A 142 4.54 2.80 13.07
C GLY A 142 5.78 2.33 12.33
N ARG A 143 5.68 2.08 11.01
CA ARG A 143 6.81 1.64 10.19
C ARG A 143 7.39 2.78 9.39
N ILE A 144 8.69 3.01 9.52
CA ILE A 144 9.48 3.78 8.57
C ILE A 144 10.32 2.78 7.78
N PRO A 145 10.07 2.62 6.46
CA PRO A 145 10.78 1.63 5.65
C PRO A 145 12.27 1.94 5.51
N THR A 146 13.06 0.89 5.28
CA THR A 146 14.45 1.06 4.82
C THR A 146 14.47 1.47 3.34
N MET A 147 15.53 2.14 2.90
CA MET A 147 15.72 2.48 1.48
C MET A 147 15.77 1.24 0.57
N ALA A 148 16.33 0.14 1.08
CA ALA A 148 16.33 -1.13 0.35
C ALA A 148 14.90 -1.63 0.09
N PHE A 149 14.02 -1.53 1.09
CA PHE A 149 12.61 -1.91 0.91
C PHE A 149 11.86 -0.95 -0.02
N LEU A 150 12.07 0.38 0.10
CA LEU A 150 11.41 1.36 -0.78
C LEU A 150 11.80 1.16 -2.25
N LYS A 151 13.05 0.80 -2.52
CA LYS A 151 13.51 0.45 -3.88
C LYS A 151 12.90 -0.88 -4.36
N ASP A 152 12.83 -1.91 -3.51
CA ASP A 152 12.14 -3.18 -3.84
C ASP A 152 10.64 -2.94 -4.13
N LEU A 153 10.00 -2.04 -3.38
CA LEU A 153 8.61 -1.64 -3.62
C LEU A 153 8.46 -0.94 -4.98
N ALA A 154 9.37 -0.02 -5.32
CA ALA A 154 9.39 0.65 -6.64
C ALA A 154 9.65 -0.35 -7.78
N ASP A 155 10.60 -1.29 -7.61
CA ASP A 155 10.83 -2.37 -8.58
C ASP A 155 9.57 -3.20 -8.81
N ARG A 156 8.87 -3.56 -7.73
CA ARG A 156 7.61 -4.31 -7.79
C ARG A 156 6.52 -3.50 -8.47
N CYS A 157 6.36 -2.21 -8.16
CA CYS A 157 5.44 -1.32 -8.86
C CYS A 157 5.72 -1.30 -10.38
N SER A 158 6.97 -1.11 -10.79
CA SER A 158 7.39 -1.14 -12.19
C SER A 158 7.14 -2.49 -12.85
N PHE A 159 7.46 -3.60 -12.17
CA PHE A 159 7.29 -4.96 -12.69
C PHE A 159 5.82 -5.27 -13.00
N TYR A 160 4.90 -4.73 -12.20
CA TYR A 160 3.45 -4.85 -12.37
C TYR A 160 2.80 -3.63 -13.03
N LYS A 161 3.59 -2.74 -13.64
CA LYS A 161 3.14 -1.60 -14.45
C LYS A 161 2.30 -0.58 -13.68
N LEU A 162 2.50 -0.44 -12.37
CA LEU A 162 2.08 0.73 -11.62
C LEU A 162 3.02 1.89 -11.96
N ASN A 163 2.48 3.10 -12.12
CA ASN A 163 3.22 4.27 -12.56
C ASN A 163 3.22 5.45 -11.58
N GLN A 164 2.67 5.23 -10.37
CA GLN A 164 2.65 6.25 -9.34
C GLN A 164 2.84 5.64 -7.95
N LEU A 165 3.66 6.28 -7.10
CA LEU A 165 3.88 5.89 -5.71
C LEU A 165 3.76 7.13 -4.83
N HIS A 166 2.87 7.09 -3.83
CA HIS A 166 2.75 8.12 -2.81
C HIS A 166 3.31 7.59 -1.49
N LEU A 167 4.12 8.38 -0.81
CA LEU A 167 4.55 8.09 0.57
C LEU A 167 3.81 9.02 1.53
N TYR A 168 2.97 8.44 2.39
CA TYR A 168 2.19 9.20 3.36
C TYR A 168 3.02 9.57 4.58
N ILE A 169 3.11 10.85 4.87
CA ILE A 169 3.89 11.42 5.96
C ILE A 169 3.01 12.32 6.84
N GLU A 170 3.04 12.06 8.14
CA GLU A 170 2.55 12.96 9.20
C GLU A 170 3.74 13.67 9.90
N HIS A 171 4.76 12.89 10.30
CA HIS A 171 5.88 13.34 11.13
C HIS A 171 7.21 12.66 10.80
N THR A 172 7.22 11.68 9.90
CA THR A 172 8.34 10.77 9.65
C THR A 172 9.34 11.27 8.61
N PHE A 173 9.37 12.57 8.39
CA PHE A 173 10.41 13.24 7.61
C PHE A 173 11.20 14.21 8.49
N LEU A 174 12.49 14.35 8.19
CA LEU A 174 13.43 15.18 8.94
C LEU A 174 13.25 16.67 8.61
N PHE A 175 12.11 17.26 9.00
CA PHE A 175 11.88 18.69 8.84
C PHE A 175 12.77 19.51 9.77
N ASP A 176 13.35 20.58 9.26
CA ASP A 176 14.09 21.56 10.04
C ASP A 176 13.14 22.29 11.03
N GLY A 177 13.57 22.40 12.29
CA GLY A 177 12.77 22.99 13.36
C GLY A 177 11.74 22.05 14.00
N PHE A 178 11.71 20.75 13.62
CA PHE A 178 10.80 19.73 14.16
C PHE A 178 11.50 18.72 15.09
N SER A 179 12.64 19.07 15.67
CA SER A 179 13.44 18.11 16.45
C SER A 179 12.67 17.46 17.59
N GLU A 180 11.73 18.16 18.22
CA GLU A 180 10.86 17.61 19.27
C GLU A 180 9.88 16.55 18.72
N VAL A 181 9.52 16.64 17.44
CA VAL A 181 8.58 15.72 16.77
C VAL A 181 9.24 14.39 16.46
N TRP A 182 10.46 14.42 15.89
CA TRP A 182 11.14 13.23 15.36
C TRP A 182 12.29 12.69 16.24
N ARG A 183 12.59 13.31 17.42
CA ARG A 183 13.72 12.94 18.28
C ARG A 183 13.72 11.51 18.81
N ASP A 184 12.55 10.88 18.86
CA ASP A 184 12.35 9.50 19.32
C ASP A 184 12.11 8.50 18.15
N ASP A 185 12.43 8.94 16.93
CA ASP A 185 12.16 8.19 15.71
C ASP A 185 13.38 8.17 14.77
N THR A 186 13.26 7.48 13.64
CA THR A 186 14.29 7.38 12.59
C THR A 186 13.73 7.88 11.26
N PRO A 187 13.44 9.19 11.11
CA PRO A 187 12.71 9.75 9.97
C PRO A 187 13.45 9.57 8.65
N LEU A 188 12.71 9.66 7.54
CA LEU A 188 13.28 9.79 6.21
C LEU A 188 14.00 11.13 6.09
N THR A 189 15.17 11.11 5.46
CA THR A 189 16.00 12.31 5.25
C THR A 189 15.75 12.91 3.87
N PRO A 190 16.14 14.18 3.63
CA PRO A 190 16.15 14.75 2.28
C PRO A 190 16.93 13.89 1.27
N GLU A 191 18.08 13.32 1.68
CA GLU A 191 18.88 12.43 0.83
C GLU A 191 18.12 11.14 0.47
N ASP A 192 17.42 10.52 1.43
CA ASP A 192 16.56 9.34 1.16
C ASP A 192 15.53 9.65 0.06
N ILE A 193 14.90 10.82 0.12
CA ILE A 193 13.86 11.21 -0.85
C ILE A 193 14.49 11.47 -2.22
N LEU A 194 15.58 12.23 -2.30
CA LEU A 194 16.28 12.49 -3.57
C LEU A 194 16.75 11.21 -4.25
N GLU A 195 17.30 10.26 -3.47
CA GLU A 195 17.72 8.95 -3.97
C GLU A 195 16.54 8.12 -4.49
N LEU A 196 15.42 8.11 -3.75
CA LEU A 196 14.23 7.37 -4.15
C LEU A 196 13.55 7.99 -5.37
N ASP A 197 13.47 9.33 -5.46
CA ASP A 197 12.88 10.03 -6.59
C ASP A 197 13.65 9.72 -7.89
N ALA A 198 14.98 9.81 -7.86
CA ALA A 198 15.81 9.46 -9.00
C ALA A 198 15.64 7.97 -9.40
N TYR A 199 15.51 7.08 -8.41
CA TYR A 199 15.28 5.65 -8.65
C TYR A 199 13.92 5.40 -9.31
N CYS A 200 12.85 6.01 -8.80
CA CYS A 200 11.50 5.92 -9.35
C CYS A 200 11.41 6.46 -10.78
N GLN A 201 12.06 7.59 -11.07
CA GLN A 201 12.11 8.15 -12.43
C GLN A 201 12.70 7.16 -13.44
N ALA A 202 13.79 6.45 -13.07
CA ALA A 202 14.41 5.45 -13.95
C ALA A 202 13.47 4.26 -14.26
N LEU A 203 12.45 4.05 -13.41
CA LEU A 203 11.42 3.01 -13.54
C LEU A 203 10.09 3.52 -14.10
N HIS A 204 10.00 4.76 -14.53
CA HIS A 204 8.77 5.45 -14.96
C HIS A 204 7.67 5.45 -13.89
N ILE A 205 8.07 5.62 -12.64
CA ILE A 205 7.18 5.82 -11.50
C ILE A 205 7.25 7.28 -11.08
N ASP A 206 6.11 7.93 -11.00
CA ASP A 206 5.96 9.27 -10.42
C ASP A 206 5.91 9.13 -8.89
N LEU A 207 6.98 9.54 -8.20
CA LEU A 207 7.01 9.59 -6.74
C LEU A 207 6.33 10.86 -6.28
N VAL A 208 5.09 10.74 -5.78
CA VAL A 208 4.26 11.88 -5.39
C VAL A 208 4.46 12.21 -3.90
N PRO A 209 4.89 13.43 -3.55
CA PRO A 209 4.94 13.88 -2.17
C PRO A 209 3.54 13.91 -1.55
N SER A 210 3.41 13.44 -0.30
CA SER A 210 2.15 13.38 0.43
C SER A 210 2.39 13.68 1.91
N VAL A 211 1.85 14.79 2.42
CA VAL A 211 2.04 15.23 3.80
C VAL A 211 0.70 15.64 4.40
N ALA A 212 0.43 15.20 5.64
CA ALA A 212 -0.73 15.64 6.41
C ALA A 212 -0.63 17.14 6.70
N THR A 213 -1.67 17.91 6.35
CA THR A 213 -1.66 19.37 6.43
C THR A 213 -2.83 19.96 7.23
N LEU A 214 -3.70 19.11 7.79
CA LEU A 214 -4.87 19.53 8.56
C LEU A 214 -5.20 18.56 9.69
N GLY A 215 -5.76 17.38 9.40
CA GLY A 215 -5.96 16.27 10.32
C GLY A 215 -4.68 15.44 10.50
N HIS A 216 -4.73 14.44 11.38
CA HIS A 216 -3.68 13.42 11.60
C HIS A 216 -2.29 13.98 12.03
N LEU A 217 -2.26 15.10 12.74
CA LEU A 217 -1.02 15.71 13.22
C LEU A 217 -0.70 15.39 14.69
N TYR A 218 -1.11 14.19 15.15
CA TYR A 218 -0.98 13.73 16.53
C TYR A 218 0.41 13.96 17.14
N LYS A 219 1.49 13.49 16.53
CA LYS A 219 2.85 13.65 17.07
C LYS A 219 3.36 15.09 16.97
N VAL A 220 2.90 15.86 15.99
CA VAL A 220 3.27 17.26 15.81
C VAL A 220 2.62 18.13 16.89
N LEU A 221 1.29 18.05 17.02
CA LEU A 221 0.52 18.95 17.88
C LEU A 221 0.62 18.63 19.38
N ARG A 222 1.17 17.49 19.76
CA ARG A 222 1.46 17.14 21.16
C ARG A 222 2.82 17.63 21.64
N THR A 223 3.62 18.26 20.79
CA THR A 223 4.90 18.85 21.20
C THR A 223 4.71 20.22 21.86
N ARG A 224 5.65 20.63 22.69
CA ARG A 224 5.65 21.96 23.28
C ARG A 224 5.75 23.07 22.22
N SER A 225 6.48 22.79 21.15
CA SER A 225 6.72 23.72 20.06
C SER A 225 5.44 24.07 19.28
N PHE A 226 4.55 23.08 19.06
CA PHE A 226 3.40 23.23 18.17
C PHE A 226 2.03 23.07 18.83
N HIS A 227 1.97 22.69 20.10
CA HIS A 227 0.72 22.50 20.85
C HIS A 227 -0.28 23.67 20.75
N LYS A 228 0.21 24.90 20.73
CA LYS A 228 -0.64 26.10 20.60
C LYS A 228 -1.47 26.12 19.30
N LEU A 229 -1.03 25.36 18.28
CA LEU A 229 -1.66 25.28 16.96
C LEU A 229 -2.72 24.18 16.87
N SER A 230 -2.93 23.38 17.93
CA SER A 230 -4.00 22.37 17.97
C SER A 230 -5.37 23.03 18.05
N GLU A 231 -6.35 22.48 17.33
CA GLU A 231 -7.74 22.93 17.41
C GLU A 231 -8.32 22.74 18.81
N VAL A 232 -8.07 21.58 19.43
CA VAL A 232 -8.48 21.26 20.80
C VAL A 232 -7.28 21.32 21.75
N ASP A 233 -7.56 21.66 23.02
CA ASP A 233 -6.54 21.77 24.05
C ASP A 233 -6.44 20.47 24.85
N GLU A 234 -5.52 19.60 24.44
CA GLU A 234 -5.25 18.33 25.12
C GLU A 234 -3.96 18.38 25.94
N PRO A 235 -3.87 17.67 27.08
CA PRO A 235 -2.65 17.66 27.88
C PRO A 235 -1.46 17.05 27.12
N GLN A 236 -0.38 17.81 26.96
CA GLN A 236 0.88 17.33 26.34
C GLN A 236 1.47 16.11 27.07
N SER A 237 1.17 15.95 28.36
CA SER A 237 1.62 14.87 29.21
C SER A 237 0.76 13.60 29.11
N ALA A 238 -0.34 13.62 28.34
CA ALA A 238 -1.17 12.45 28.16
C ALA A 238 -0.34 11.29 27.58
N PRO A 239 -0.53 10.03 28.04
CA PRO A 239 0.16 8.88 27.46
C PRO A 239 -0.09 8.76 25.96
N PHE A 240 0.83 8.15 25.23
CA PHE A 240 0.58 7.81 23.82
C PHE A 240 -0.58 6.81 23.73
N SER A 241 -1.50 7.05 22.79
CA SER A 241 -2.59 6.17 22.44
C SER A 241 -2.63 5.98 20.92
N PHE A 242 -2.68 4.72 20.47
CA PHE A 242 -2.89 4.40 19.07
C PHE A 242 -4.28 4.85 18.61
N TYR A 243 -5.29 4.72 19.48
CA TYR A 243 -6.66 5.13 19.17
C TYR A 243 -6.76 6.64 19.00
N GLN A 244 -6.25 7.42 19.97
CA GLN A 244 -6.27 8.89 19.90
C GLN A 244 -5.53 9.42 18.68
N ARG A 245 -4.44 8.77 18.27
CA ARG A 245 -3.72 9.12 17.05
C ARG A 245 -4.60 9.09 15.80
N GLN A 246 -5.61 8.22 15.75
CA GLN A 246 -6.52 8.12 14.60
C GLN A 246 -7.67 9.13 14.67
N CYS A 247 -8.05 9.59 15.85
CA CYS A 247 -9.32 10.30 16.08
C CYS A 247 -9.17 11.82 16.23
N HIS A 248 -7.97 12.32 16.55
CA HIS A 248 -7.79 13.70 16.98
C HIS A 248 -6.57 14.38 16.34
N HIS A 249 -6.30 15.63 16.77
CA HIS A 249 -5.14 16.43 16.41
C HIS A 249 -5.23 17.10 15.05
N THR A 250 -6.28 17.91 14.91
CA THR A 250 -6.50 18.83 13.80
C THR A 250 -5.82 20.17 14.08
N LEU A 251 -5.24 20.81 13.06
CA LEU A 251 -4.72 22.18 13.13
C LEU A 251 -5.85 23.18 13.34
N ASN A 252 -5.60 24.19 14.18
CA ASN A 252 -6.45 25.37 14.29
C ASN A 252 -6.28 26.25 13.05
N VAL A 253 -7.19 26.18 12.12
CA VAL A 253 -7.15 26.92 10.84
C VAL A 253 -7.38 28.43 10.99
N THR A 254 -7.76 28.90 12.21
CA THR A 254 -7.95 30.33 12.52
C THR A 254 -6.66 31.00 12.96
N ASP A 255 -5.61 30.23 13.27
CA ASP A 255 -4.31 30.76 13.64
C ASP A 255 -3.41 30.88 12.39
N ALA A 256 -2.86 32.07 12.15
CA ALA A 256 -1.97 32.31 11.02
C ALA A 256 -0.69 31.48 11.09
N ASP A 257 -0.18 31.18 12.30
CA ASP A 257 1.01 30.34 12.50
C ASP A 257 0.76 28.89 12.04
N SER A 258 -0.50 28.42 12.00
CA SER A 258 -0.85 27.11 11.45
C SER A 258 -0.60 27.03 9.95
N LEU A 259 -0.96 28.10 9.22
CA LEU A 259 -0.72 28.16 7.77
C LEU A 259 0.79 28.29 7.47
N GLU A 260 1.50 29.10 8.26
CA GLU A 260 2.95 29.24 8.13
C GLU A 260 3.67 27.91 8.40
N LEU A 261 3.23 27.15 9.40
CA LEU A 261 3.77 25.82 9.68
C LEU A 261 3.66 24.89 8.46
N VAL A 262 2.47 24.82 7.85
CA VAL A 262 2.23 23.98 6.67
C VAL A 262 3.06 24.44 5.48
N TYR A 263 3.14 25.74 5.23
CA TYR A 263 3.97 26.28 4.14
C TYR A 263 5.44 25.95 4.35
N ARG A 264 5.97 26.07 5.56
CA ARG A 264 7.35 25.66 5.88
C ARG A 264 7.60 24.17 5.64
N MET A 265 6.62 23.31 5.90
CA MET A 265 6.72 21.89 5.58
C MET A 265 6.78 21.69 4.06
N MET A 266 5.92 22.36 3.31
CA MET A 266 5.88 22.29 1.85
C MET A 266 7.20 22.79 1.23
N ASP A 267 7.70 23.95 1.66
CA ASP A 267 8.92 24.56 1.12
C ASP A 267 10.17 23.69 1.31
N GLN A 268 10.21 22.90 2.38
CA GLN A 268 11.31 21.96 2.62
C GLN A 268 11.14 20.64 1.85
N PHE A 269 9.92 20.19 1.64
CA PHE A 269 9.64 18.85 1.13
C PHE A 269 9.48 18.80 -0.40
N LEU A 270 8.70 19.74 -0.97
CA LEU A 270 8.37 19.71 -2.39
C LEU A 270 9.57 19.79 -3.36
N PRO A 271 10.64 20.56 -3.07
CA PRO A 271 11.80 20.62 -3.97
C PRO A 271 12.56 19.30 -4.12
N LEU A 272 12.33 18.33 -3.23
CA LEU A 272 13.00 17.03 -3.26
C LEU A 272 12.41 16.07 -4.32
N PHE A 273 11.25 16.42 -4.89
CA PHE A 273 10.50 15.56 -5.80
C PHE A 273 10.40 16.15 -7.20
N SER A 274 10.65 15.31 -8.19
CA SER A 274 10.44 15.65 -9.60
C SER A 274 8.97 15.66 -10.00
N SER A 275 8.08 15.02 -9.22
CA SER A 275 6.64 14.98 -9.46
C SER A 275 6.05 16.38 -9.61
N ARG A 276 5.13 16.54 -10.55
CA ARG A 276 4.30 17.74 -10.67
C ARG A 276 3.09 17.74 -9.75
N LEU A 277 2.83 16.64 -9.07
CA LEU A 277 1.72 16.45 -8.15
C LEU A 277 2.16 16.68 -6.70
N PHE A 278 1.25 17.10 -5.86
CA PHE A 278 1.41 17.13 -4.41
C PHE A 278 0.10 16.78 -3.71
N ASN A 279 0.11 15.75 -2.87
CA ASN A 279 -1.02 15.38 -2.05
C ASN A 279 -0.96 16.11 -0.70
N ILE A 280 -1.86 17.07 -0.51
CA ILE A 280 -2.01 17.83 0.73
C ILE A 280 -2.77 17.06 1.81
N ASN A 281 -3.28 15.86 1.52
CA ASN A 281 -4.16 15.06 2.37
C ASN A 281 -5.42 15.82 2.80
N GLY A 282 -5.54 16.28 4.05
CA GLY A 282 -6.66 17.08 4.53
C GLY A 282 -7.88 16.28 4.93
N ASP A 283 -7.73 14.95 5.08
CA ASP A 283 -8.77 14.01 5.51
C ASP A 283 -9.05 14.09 7.01
N GLU A 284 -10.24 13.64 7.38
CA GLU A 284 -10.67 13.37 8.75
C GLU A 284 -10.31 14.44 9.80
N PRO A 285 -10.53 15.75 9.54
CA PRO A 285 -10.27 16.79 10.52
C PRO A 285 -11.37 16.80 11.59
N PHE A 286 -11.46 15.72 12.40
CA PHE A 286 -12.57 15.47 13.32
C PHE A 286 -12.78 16.58 14.35
N ASP A 287 -11.74 17.31 14.73
CA ASP A 287 -11.82 18.40 15.72
C ASP A 287 -12.17 19.75 15.12
N LEU A 288 -12.19 19.89 13.80
CA LEU A 288 -12.33 21.19 13.12
C LEU A 288 -13.57 21.95 13.57
N GLY A 289 -13.36 23.14 14.11
CA GLY A 289 -14.40 24.03 14.64
C GLY A 289 -15.01 23.58 15.98
N LYS A 290 -14.40 22.64 16.69
CA LYS A 290 -14.88 22.18 18.01
C LYS A 290 -14.14 22.80 19.20
N GLY A 291 -13.00 23.43 18.97
CA GLY A 291 -12.15 24.03 19.98
C GLY A 291 -11.90 25.51 19.74
N ARG A 292 -10.65 25.88 19.44
CA ARG A 292 -10.22 27.26 19.22
C ARG A 292 -10.89 27.90 18.01
N GLY A 293 -11.21 27.14 16.98
CA GLY A 293 -11.94 27.59 15.80
C GLY A 293 -13.46 27.70 15.97
N LYS A 294 -14.02 27.34 17.15
CA LYS A 294 -15.47 27.26 17.36
C LYS A 294 -16.22 28.55 17.01
N ALA A 295 -15.69 29.71 17.38
CA ALA A 295 -16.35 30.98 17.10
C ALA A 295 -16.51 31.26 15.59
N LEU A 296 -15.56 30.80 14.74
CA LEU A 296 -15.66 30.87 13.29
C LEU A 296 -16.62 29.80 12.77
N ALA A 297 -16.55 28.58 13.31
CA ALA A 297 -17.47 27.50 12.94
C ALA A 297 -18.94 27.86 13.19
N ASP A 298 -19.22 28.55 14.29
CA ASP A 298 -20.58 29.04 14.60
C ASP A 298 -21.08 30.12 13.61
N GLN A 299 -20.18 30.80 12.88
CA GLN A 299 -20.51 31.85 11.90
C GLN A 299 -20.65 31.27 10.47
N VAL A 300 -19.69 30.45 10.03
CA VAL A 300 -19.59 30.02 8.63
C VAL A 300 -19.80 28.50 8.44
N GLY A 301 -19.76 27.73 9.52
CA GLY A 301 -19.79 26.27 9.49
C GLY A 301 -18.42 25.64 9.30
N SER A 302 -18.20 24.46 9.89
CA SER A 302 -16.92 23.73 9.78
C SER A 302 -16.60 23.32 8.34
N HIS A 303 -17.62 23.03 7.53
CA HIS A 303 -17.43 22.69 6.12
C HIS A 303 -16.79 23.87 5.33
N GLN A 304 -17.28 25.10 5.51
CA GLN A 304 -16.70 26.28 4.85
C GLN A 304 -15.28 26.56 5.35
N MET A 305 -15.01 26.38 6.66
CA MET A 305 -13.65 26.46 7.18
C MET A 305 -12.70 25.48 6.49
N TYR A 306 -13.19 24.25 6.22
CA TYR A 306 -12.43 23.25 5.49
C TYR A 306 -12.14 23.67 4.05
N VAL A 307 -13.17 24.09 3.30
CA VAL A 307 -13.02 24.52 1.90
C VAL A 307 -12.06 25.71 1.77
N ASP A 308 -12.18 26.69 2.66
CA ASP A 308 -11.29 27.85 2.70
C ASP A 308 -9.82 27.46 2.96
N TRP A 309 -9.60 26.50 3.88
CA TRP A 309 -8.27 25.99 4.20
C TRP A 309 -7.66 25.25 3.02
N ILE A 310 -8.36 24.26 2.49
CA ILE A 310 -7.92 23.48 1.33
C ILE A 310 -7.67 24.40 0.13
N GLY A 311 -8.55 25.37 -0.11
CA GLY A 311 -8.39 26.35 -1.18
C GLY A 311 -7.12 27.21 -1.04
N LYS A 312 -6.72 27.59 0.18
CA LYS A 312 -5.45 28.31 0.43
C LYS A 312 -4.25 27.41 0.11
N LEU A 313 -4.28 26.16 0.57
CA LEU A 313 -3.20 25.21 0.33
C LEU A 313 -3.07 24.88 -1.16
N CYS A 314 -4.18 24.63 -1.86
CA CYS A 314 -4.17 24.37 -3.29
C CYS A 314 -3.53 25.52 -4.07
N ARG A 315 -3.91 26.78 -3.79
CA ARG A 315 -3.30 27.95 -4.44
C ARG A 315 -1.80 28.05 -4.20
N HIS A 316 -1.35 27.80 -2.96
CA HIS A 316 0.07 27.79 -2.66
C HIS A 316 0.84 26.70 -3.42
N VAL A 317 0.25 25.49 -3.53
CA VAL A 317 0.82 24.40 -4.33
C VAL A 317 0.94 24.78 -5.81
N GLU A 318 -0.07 25.47 -6.37
CA GLU A 318 -0.03 25.99 -7.76
C GLU A 318 1.04 27.09 -7.92
N GLU A 319 1.21 27.98 -6.97
CA GLU A 319 2.28 28.99 -6.95
C GLU A 319 3.68 28.35 -6.97
N LEU A 320 3.82 27.18 -6.35
CA LEU A 320 5.04 26.36 -6.40
C LEU A 320 5.18 25.54 -7.71
N GLY A 321 4.26 25.72 -8.67
CA GLY A 321 4.26 25.07 -9.98
C GLY A 321 3.85 23.60 -9.96
N LYS A 322 3.15 23.15 -8.91
CA LYS A 322 2.64 21.78 -8.77
C LYS A 322 1.12 21.75 -8.83
N GLN A 323 0.55 20.57 -9.06
CA GLN A 323 -0.89 20.31 -9.08
C GLN A 323 -1.30 19.65 -7.77
N PRO A 324 -2.29 20.21 -7.02
CA PRO A 324 -2.70 19.65 -5.75
C PRO A 324 -3.62 18.43 -5.89
N LEU A 325 -3.47 17.50 -4.93
CA LEU A 325 -4.42 16.43 -4.64
C LEU A 325 -4.85 16.54 -3.17
N PHE A 326 -6.08 16.08 -2.86
CA PHE A 326 -6.58 16.00 -1.48
C PHE A 326 -7.60 14.87 -1.33
N TRP A 327 -7.84 14.39 -0.10
CA TRP A 327 -8.84 13.39 0.19
C TRP A 327 -10.25 13.97 0.20
N GLY A 328 -11.19 13.29 -0.44
CA GLY A 328 -12.50 13.81 -0.76
C GLY A 328 -13.61 13.59 0.27
N ASP A 329 -13.33 12.98 1.42
CA ASP A 329 -14.34 12.59 2.42
C ASP A 329 -15.21 13.77 2.88
N ILE A 330 -14.64 14.93 3.18
CA ILE A 330 -15.38 16.13 3.62
C ILE A 330 -16.17 16.73 2.46
N ILE A 331 -15.59 16.81 1.28
CA ILE A 331 -16.23 17.39 0.08
C ILE A 331 -17.44 16.55 -0.37
N LEU A 332 -17.42 15.24 -0.16
CA LEU A 332 -18.54 14.35 -0.54
C LEU A 332 -19.86 14.66 0.17
N ALA A 333 -19.82 15.35 1.31
CA ALA A 333 -21.03 15.87 1.96
C ALA A 333 -21.65 17.04 1.17
N HIS A 334 -20.84 17.86 0.51
CA HIS A 334 -21.21 19.04 -0.25
C HIS A 334 -20.44 19.12 -1.59
N PRO A 335 -20.67 18.20 -2.55
CA PRO A 335 -19.86 18.08 -3.77
C PRO A 335 -19.82 19.32 -4.64
N GLU A 336 -20.83 20.21 -4.53
CA GLU A 336 -20.90 21.49 -5.23
C GLU A 336 -19.74 22.43 -4.87
N THR A 337 -19.16 22.29 -3.67
CA THR A 337 -18.03 23.11 -3.23
C THR A 337 -16.72 22.79 -3.93
N MET A 338 -16.64 21.70 -4.70
CA MET A 338 -15.54 21.48 -5.65
C MET A 338 -15.31 22.67 -6.58
N GLN A 339 -16.36 23.43 -6.91
CA GLN A 339 -16.27 24.61 -7.77
C GLN A 339 -15.57 25.81 -7.11
N GLU A 340 -15.38 25.80 -5.78
CA GLU A 340 -14.65 26.81 -5.02
C GLU A 340 -13.13 26.53 -4.99
N LEU A 341 -12.72 25.33 -5.37
CA LEU A 341 -11.33 24.90 -5.44
C LEU A 341 -10.75 25.14 -6.84
N PRO A 342 -9.41 25.16 -7.01
CA PRO A 342 -8.78 25.24 -8.33
C PRO A 342 -9.27 24.14 -9.28
N GLN A 343 -9.37 24.48 -10.56
CA GLN A 343 -9.99 23.63 -11.57
C GLN A 343 -9.24 22.32 -11.84
N ASP A 344 -7.92 22.34 -11.66
CA ASP A 344 -7.05 21.18 -11.92
C ASP A 344 -6.81 20.29 -10.68
N VAL A 345 -7.43 20.63 -9.53
CA VAL A 345 -7.28 19.83 -8.32
C VAL A 345 -7.80 18.41 -8.53
N ILE A 346 -7.09 17.42 -7.98
CA ILE A 346 -7.50 16.02 -8.01
C ILE A 346 -8.12 15.64 -6.66
N CYS A 347 -9.39 15.22 -6.68
CA CYS A 347 -10.09 14.71 -5.51
C CYS A 347 -9.86 13.19 -5.40
N MET A 348 -9.24 12.76 -4.31
CA MET A 348 -9.02 11.34 -4.02
C MET A 348 -10.22 10.77 -3.26
N ASN A 349 -11.04 10.03 -3.97
CA ASN A 349 -12.28 9.44 -3.49
C ASN A 349 -12.02 8.04 -2.95
N TRP A 350 -11.91 7.93 -1.62
CA TRP A 350 -11.67 6.67 -0.94
C TRP A 350 -12.96 6.05 -0.39
N ASP A 351 -13.03 4.74 -0.42
CA ASP A 351 -14.05 3.94 0.25
C ASP A 351 -13.51 2.50 0.38
N TYR A 352 -13.45 2.00 1.60
CA TYR A 352 -12.82 0.69 1.90
C TYR A 352 -13.84 -0.42 2.16
N ASP A 353 -15.13 -0.13 2.03
CA ASP A 353 -16.17 -1.17 2.10
C ASP A 353 -16.01 -2.15 0.92
N PRO A 354 -16.22 -3.46 1.10
CA PRO A 354 -16.24 -4.42 -0.01
C PRO A 354 -17.27 -4.08 -1.09
N ALA A 355 -18.30 -3.31 -0.75
CA ALA A 355 -19.32 -2.78 -1.64
C ALA A 355 -19.36 -1.24 -1.58
N PRO A 356 -18.31 -0.53 -2.03
CA PRO A 356 -18.20 0.91 -1.89
C PRO A 356 -19.33 1.66 -2.60
N ARG A 357 -19.63 2.82 -2.07
CA ARG A 357 -20.77 3.66 -2.51
C ARG A 357 -20.52 4.25 -3.88
N GLU A 358 -21.32 3.86 -4.84
CA GLU A 358 -21.26 4.37 -6.21
C GLU A 358 -21.65 5.85 -6.31
N ASP A 359 -22.56 6.33 -5.46
CA ASP A 359 -23.03 7.72 -5.48
C ASP A 359 -21.90 8.72 -5.21
N HIS A 360 -20.85 8.36 -4.46
CA HIS A 360 -19.67 9.19 -4.24
C HIS A 360 -18.95 9.49 -5.57
N ALA A 361 -18.63 8.45 -6.34
CA ALA A 361 -17.98 8.62 -7.64
C ALA A 361 -18.89 9.37 -8.64
N GLN A 362 -20.20 9.09 -8.61
CA GLN A 362 -21.18 9.73 -9.46
C GLN A 362 -21.32 11.23 -9.15
N LYS A 363 -21.38 11.61 -7.87
CA LYS A 363 -21.48 13.02 -7.44
C LYS A 363 -20.28 13.84 -7.91
N LEU A 364 -19.07 13.36 -7.68
CA LEU A 364 -17.84 14.04 -8.13
C LEU A 364 -17.77 14.13 -9.64
N TRP A 365 -18.10 13.06 -10.35
CA TRP A 365 -18.16 13.08 -11.82
C TRP A 365 -19.19 14.09 -12.34
N ALA A 366 -20.36 14.21 -11.70
CA ALA A 366 -21.40 15.17 -12.08
C ALA A 366 -20.98 16.64 -11.91
N GLN A 367 -20.04 16.92 -10.98
CA GLN A 367 -19.43 18.25 -10.79
C GLN A 367 -18.25 18.51 -11.76
N GLY A 368 -17.90 17.55 -12.62
CA GLY A 368 -16.74 17.64 -13.50
C GLY A 368 -15.40 17.52 -12.79
N ALA A 369 -15.38 17.01 -11.57
CA ALA A 369 -14.16 16.87 -10.77
C ALA A 369 -13.19 15.86 -11.37
N ASN A 370 -11.90 16.20 -11.40
CA ASN A 370 -10.84 15.21 -11.57
C ASN A 370 -10.81 14.33 -10.33
N GLN A 371 -11.02 13.02 -10.47
CA GLN A 371 -10.99 12.13 -9.31
C GLN A 371 -10.09 10.92 -9.51
N TYR A 372 -9.43 10.49 -8.42
CA TYR A 372 -8.88 9.15 -8.30
C TYR A 372 -9.84 8.29 -7.48
N LEU A 373 -10.04 7.04 -7.85
CA LEU A 373 -10.71 6.06 -7.00
C LEU A 373 -9.66 5.34 -6.16
N CYS A 374 -9.85 5.34 -4.84
CA CYS A 374 -8.83 4.90 -3.89
C CYS A 374 -9.34 3.71 -3.06
N PRO A 375 -9.21 2.46 -3.56
CA PRO A 375 -9.48 1.26 -2.78
C PRO A 375 -8.38 0.98 -1.76
N GLY A 376 -8.63 0.05 -0.82
CA GLY A 376 -7.67 -0.37 0.19
C GLY A 376 -7.29 -1.85 0.13
N VAL A 377 -6.06 -2.16 0.54
CA VAL A 377 -5.55 -3.55 0.62
C VAL A 377 -6.02 -4.30 1.88
N GLN A 378 -6.81 -3.67 2.76
CA GLN A 378 -7.43 -4.27 3.95
C GLN A 378 -6.42 -4.87 4.94
N GLY A 379 -5.30 -4.18 5.16
CA GLY A 379 -4.22 -4.62 6.07
C GLY A 379 -4.25 -3.97 7.46
N TRP A 380 -4.83 -2.78 7.57
CA TRP A 380 -4.87 -2.05 8.84
C TRP A 380 -5.59 -2.84 9.94
N LYS A 381 -5.03 -2.81 11.15
CA LYS A 381 -5.53 -3.54 12.31
C LYS A 381 -5.51 -5.08 12.18
N GLN A 382 -4.80 -5.62 11.18
CA GLN A 382 -4.73 -7.05 10.91
C GLN A 382 -3.31 -7.60 11.12
N THR A 383 -3.19 -8.90 11.30
CA THR A 383 -1.93 -9.64 11.22
C THR A 383 -1.62 -10.02 9.77
N VAL A 384 -2.64 -10.44 9.04
CA VAL A 384 -2.60 -10.73 7.60
C VAL A 384 -3.76 -10.02 6.93
N ASN A 385 -3.51 -9.33 5.81
CA ASN A 385 -4.53 -8.57 5.10
C ASN A 385 -5.74 -9.45 4.71
N ARG A 386 -6.94 -8.90 4.82
CA ARG A 386 -8.21 -9.55 4.44
C ARG A 386 -8.35 -9.58 2.92
N LEU A 387 -7.80 -10.62 2.29
CA LEU A 387 -7.69 -10.70 0.83
C LEU A 387 -9.05 -10.78 0.11
N ASP A 388 -10.04 -11.39 0.73
CA ASP A 388 -11.42 -11.43 0.24
C ASP A 388 -12.05 -10.04 0.15
N LEU A 389 -11.89 -9.23 1.21
CA LEU A 389 -12.38 -7.86 1.27
C LEU A 389 -11.61 -6.94 0.34
N ALA A 390 -10.27 -7.10 0.28
CA ALA A 390 -9.42 -6.34 -0.62
C ALA A 390 -9.79 -6.57 -2.09
N TYR A 391 -9.97 -7.83 -2.51
CA TYR A 391 -10.39 -8.15 -3.87
C TYR A 391 -11.74 -7.51 -4.22
N ALA A 392 -12.75 -7.68 -3.35
CA ALA A 392 -14.09 -7.15 -3.59
C ALA A 392 -14.08 -5.61 -3.70
N ASN A 393 -13.38 -4.93 -2.78
CA ASN A 393 -13.24 -3.48 -2.76
C ASN A 393 -12.50 -2.96 -4.01
N VAL A 394 -11.30 -3.49 -4.31
CA VAL A 394 -10.52 -3.09 -5.49
C VAL A 394 -11.30 -3.30 -6.77
N LYS A 395 -11.97 -4.46 -6.92
CA LYS A 395 -12.78 -4.77 -8.10
C LYS A 395 -13.90 -3.76 -8.31
N LYS A 396 -14.65 -3.43 -7.25
CA LYS A 396 -15.75 -2.47 -7.36
C LYS A 396 -15.24 -1.07 -7.65
N MET A 397 -14.20 -0.61 -6.94
CA MET A 397 -13.60 0.71 -7.17
C MET A 397 -12.99 0.84 -8.57
N ALA A 398 -12.31 -0.18 -9.08
CA ALA A 398 -11.81 -0.19 -10.45
C ALA A 398 -12.96 -0.12 -11.48
N SER A 399 -14.05 -0.88 -11.25
CA SER A 399 -15.25 -0.79 -12.10
C SER A 399 -15.84 0.62 -12.12
N LEU A 400 -15.88 1.31 -10.96
CA LEU A 400 -16.33 2.70 -10.88
C LEU A 400 -15.35 3.65 -11.57
N ALA A 401 -14.04 3.43 -11.45
CA ALA A 401 -13.02 4.23 -12.14
C ALA A 401 -13.21 4.18 -13.66
N HIS A 402 -13.43 3.00 -14.22
CA HIS A 402 -13.72 2.85 -15.66
C HIS A 402 -15.06 3.48 -16.04
N LYS A 403 -16.12 3.26 -15.24
CA LYS A 403 -17.47 3.78 -15.51
C LYS A 403 -17.52 5.29 -15.52
N TYR A 404 -16.90 5.95 -14.55
CA TYR A 404 -16.91 7.40 -14.37
C TYR A 404 -15.67 8.09 -14.95
N ARG A 405 -14.86 7.37 -15.74
CA ARG A 405 -13.66 7.90 -16.41
C ARG A 405 -12.74 8.64 -15.43
N ALA A 406 -12.51 8.03 -14.27
CA ALA A 406 -11.61 8.59 -13.28
C ALA A 406 -10.20 8.79 -13.86
N ALA A 407 -9.50 9.81 -13.40
CA ALA A 407 -8.12 10.09 -13.81
C ALA A 407 -7.13 9.01 -13.34
N GLY A 408 -7.47 8.26 -12.28
CA GLY A 408 -6.62 7.19 -11.76
C GLY A 408 -7.31 6.20 -10.82
N LEU A 409 -6.61 5.10 -10.58
CA LEU A 409 -6.87 4.12 -9.53
C LEU A 409 -5.63 4.09 -8.62
N LEU A 410 -5.80 4.46 -7.35
CA LEU A 410 -4.71 4.58 -6.36
C LEU A 410 -5.03 3.66 -5.19
N VAL A 411 -4.47 2.45 -5.16
CA VAL A 411 -4.67 1.54 -4.03
C VAL A 411 -3.93 2.02 -2.80
N THR A 412 -4.57 1.97 -1.63
CA THR A 412 -4.01 2.44 -0.38
C THR A 412 -3.60 1.30 0.53
N GLU A 413 -2.47 1.48 1.19
CA GLU A 413 -1.96 0.64 2.26
C GLU A 413 -1.77 1.51 3.50
N TRP A 414 -2.49 1.18 4.59
CA TRP A 414 -2.50 1.93 5.83
C TRP A 414 -1.92 1.15 7.00
N GLY A 415 -1.23 1.86 7.87
CA GLY A 415 -0.55 1.31 9.04
C GLY A 415 -1.24 1.57 10.38
N ASP A 416 -2.55 1.69 10.41
CA ASP A 416 -3.30 1.97 11.64
C ASP A 416 -2.89 1.07 12.80
N PHE A 417 -2.76 1.67 13.98
CA PHE A 417 -2.40 0.99 15.22
C PHE A 417 -1.01 0.32 15.19
N GLY A 418 -0.03 1.04 14.61
CA GLY A 418 1.38 0.66 14.69
C GLY A 418 1.89 -0.16 13.52
N HIS A 419 1.09 -0.30 12.46
CA HIS A 419 1.50 -0.99 11.23
C HIS A 419 2.01 -2.42 11.51
N LEU A 420 1.19 -3.18 12.26
CA LEU A 420 1.57 -4.53 12.69
C LEU A 420 1.76 -5.49 11.54
N GLN A 421 0.89 -5.43 10.50
CA GLN A 421 0.98 -6.31 9.35
C GLN A 421 2.35 -6.21 8.66
N ASP A 422 2.86 -7.35 8.19
CA ASP A 422 4.06 -7.33 7.36
C ASP A 422 3.72 -6.82 5.95
N PRO A 423 4.56 -5.97 5.34
CA PRO A 423 4.31 -5.43 3.99
C PRO A 423 4.05 -6.49 2.92
N GLU A 424 4.60 -7.69 3.06
CA GLU A 424 4.37 -8.77 2.11
C GLU A 424 2.89 -9.19 2.05
N SER A 425 2.14 -9.04 3.15
CA SER A 425 0.71 -9.37 3.16
C SER A 425 -0.16 -8.40 2.34
N SER A 426 0.34 -7.20 2.06
CA SER A 426 -0.34 -6.20 1.21
C SER A 426 -0.14 -6.44 -0.29
N VAL A 427 0.88 -7.22 -0.68
CA VAL A 427 1.24 -7.46 -2.08
C VAL A 427 0.08 -7.99 -2.92
N PRO A 428 -0.69 -9.01 -2.50
CA PRO A 428 -1.81 -9.49 -3.31
C PRO A 428 -2.84 -8.39 -3.63
N GLY A 429 -3.21 -7.55 -2.66
CA GLY A 429 -4.14 -6.43 -2.85
C GLY A 429 -3.60 -5.37 -3.82
N ILE A 430 -2.31 -5.07 -3.74
CA ILE A 430 -1.62 -4.17 -4.69
C ILE A 430 -1.68 -4.74 -6.10
N LEU A 431 -1.45 -6.05 -6.27
CA LEU A 431 -1.46 -6.70 -7.57
C LEU A 431 -2.87 -6.83 -8.16
N TYR A 432 -3.91 -6.95 -7.31
CA TYR A 432 -5.30 -6.84 -7.78
C TYR A 432 -5.53 -5.46 -8.41
N SER A 433 -5.09 -4.38 -7.77
CA SER A 433 -5.23 -3.03 -8.29
C SER A 433 -4.42 -2.83 -9.58
N ALA A 434 -3.19 -3.32 -9.64
CA ALA A 434 -2.35 -3.25 -10.84
C ALA A 434 -3.04 -3.93 -12.05
N ALA A 435 -3.59 -5.14 -11.86
CA ALA A 435 -4.29 -5.88 -12.89
C ALA A 435 -5.57 -5.16 -13.37
N MET A 436 -6.35 -4.63 -12.42
CA MET A 436 -7.65 -4.02 -12.69
C MET A 436 -7.55 -2.57 -13.22
N GLY A 437 -6.46 -1.87 -12.90
CA GLY A 437 -6.15 -0.56 -13.49
C GLY A 437 -5.58 -0.66 -14.90
N TRP A 438 -4.86 -1.76 -15.18
CA TRP A 438 -4.28 -2.01 -16.50
C TRP A 438 -5.33 -2.44 -17.53
N ASN A 439 -6.25 -3.32 -17.14
CA ASN A 439 -7.25 -3.88 -18.05
C ASN A 439 -8.67 -3.68 -17.52
N ALA A 440 -9.54 -3.09 -18.35
CA ALA A 440 -10.96 -2.87 -18.02
C ALA A 440 -11.78 -4.18 -18.00
N GLN A 441 -11.33 -5.22 -18.71
CA GLN A 441 -11.92 -6.55 -18.64
C GLN A 441 -11.26 -7.31 -17.48
N LEU A 442 -11.97 -7.35 -16.35
CA LEU A 442 -11.44 -7.94 -15.12
C LEU A 442 -11.48 -9.47 -15.20
N PRO A 443 -10.34 -10.15 -14.97
CA PRO A 443 -10.34 -11.61 -14.92
C PRO A 443 -11.14 -12.13 -13.72
N PRO A 444 -11.64 -13.37 -13.76
CA PRO A 444 -12.20 -14.05 -12.59
C PRO A 444 -11.18 -14.11 -11.45
N GLU A 445 -11.67 -14.06 -10.20
CA GLU A 445 -10.80 -14.04 -9.02
C GLU A 445 -9.84 -15.21 -8.97
N GLU A 446 -10.34 -16.43 -9.26
CA GLU A 446 -9.54 -17.65 -9.23
C GLU A 446 -8.41 -17.61 -10.27
N GLU A 447 -8.68 -17.05 -11.44
CA GLU A 447 -7.67 -16.91 -12.50
C GLU A 447 -6.59 -15.89 -12.11
N LEU A 448 -6.98 -14.77 -11.54
CA LEU A 448 -6.07 -13.74 -11.06
C LEU A 448 -5.23 -14.27 -9.88
N ASN A 449 -5.84 -14.95 -8.92
CA ASN A 449 -5.14 -15.58 -7.81
C ASN A 449 -4.11 -16.63 -8.28
N ALA A 450 -4.49 -17.49 -9.23
CA ALA A 450 -3.55 -18.43 -9.83
C ALA A 450 -2.41 -17.71 -10.57
N GLY A 451 -2.72 -16.64 -11.29
CA GLY A 451 -1.70 -15.83 -11.97
C GLY A 451 -0.70 -15.19 -11.00
N ILE A 452 -1.17 -14.57 -9.93
CA ILE A 452 -0.31 -13.96 -8.90
C ILE A 452 0.54 -15.04 -8.20
N SER A 453 -0.05 -16.20 -7.85
CA SER A 453 0.67 -17.32 -7.26
C SER A 453 1.89 -17.75 -8.11
N VAL A 454 1.68 -17.83 -9.43
CA VAL A 454 2.74 -18.23 -10.36
C VAL A 454 3.78 -17.12 -10.56
N VAL A 455 3.32 -15.89 -10.86
CA VAL A 455 4.23 -14.81 -11.31
C VAL A 455 5.00 -14.19 -10.15
N GLU A 456 4.32 -13.91 -9.01
CA GLU A 456 4.93 -13.25 -7.86
C GLU A 456 5.66 -14.21 -6.93
N TYR A 457 5.07 -15.38 -6.69
CA TYR A 457 5.58 -16.31 -5.68
C TYR A 457 6.27 -17.56 -6.27
N GLY A 458 6.25 -17.72 -7.58
CA GLY A 458 6.84 -18.90 -8.23
C GLY A 458 6.10 -20.22 -7.91
N ASP A 459 4.88 -20.12 -7.38
CA ASP A 459 4.05 -21.31 -7.14
C ASP A 459 3.41 -21.82 -8.44
N ARG A 460 4.07 -22.77 -9.09
CA ARG A 460 3.60 -23.33 -10.35
C ARG A 460 2.26 -24.08 -10.27
N SER A 461 1.80 -24.43 -9.05
CA SER A 461 0.48 -25.01 -8.85
C SER A 461 -0.65 -23.97 -8.96
N GLY A 462 -0.34 -22.71 -8.76
CA GLY A 462 -1.30 -21.60 -8.75
C GLY A 462 -2.24 -21.59 -7.53
N GLN A 463 -1.93 -22.31 -6.46
CA GLN A 463 -2.83 -22.52 -5.32
C GLN A 463 -2.57 -21.55 -4.15
N LEU A 464 -1.38 -20.93 -4.08
CA LEU A 464 -0.95 -20.18 -2.92
C LEU A 464 -1.95 -19.10 -2.51
N LEU A 465 -2.40 -18.28 -3.45
CA LEU A 465 -3.31 -17.16 -3.13
C LEU A 465 -4.67 -17.65 -2.61
N SER A 466 -5.17 -18.80 -3.06
CA SER A 466 -6.39 -19.41 -2.52
C SER A 466 -6.18 -19.86 -1.07
N ILE A 467 -5.01 -20.38 -0.73
CA ILE A 467 -4.63 -20.75 0.63
C ILE A 467 -4.51 -19.50 1.50
N LEU A 468 -3.79 -18.46 1.02
CA LEU A 468 -3.65 -17.18 1.75
C LEU A 468 -5.00 -16.49 1.96
N ARG A 469 -5.91 -16.56 0.99
CA ARG A 469 -7.28 -16.05 1.14
C ARG A 469 -8.02 -16.77 2.27
N THR A 470 -7.96 -18.10 2.31
CA THR A 470 -8.54 -18.89 3.40
C THR A 470 -7.92 -18.53 4.75
N LEU A 471 -6.59 -18.43 4.81
CA LEU A 471 -5.84 -18.02 5.99
C LEU A 471 -6.28 -16.66 6.51
N SER A 472 -6.45 -15.67 5.62
CA SER A 472 -6.79 -14.29 5.96
C SER A 472 -8.18 -14.13 6.59
N GLN A 473 -9.06 -15.12 6.42
CA GLN A 473 -10.41 -15.12 6.98
C GLN A 473 -10.48 -15.67 8.43
N GLN A 474 -9.37 -16.26 8.91
CA GLN A 474 -9.34 -16.96 10.21
C GLN A 474 -9.10 -15.99 11.38
N VAL A 475 -9.89 -14.94 11.46
CA VAL A 475 -9.78 -13.88 12.46
C VAL A 475 -11.01 -13.91 13.38
N VAL A 476 -10.78 -14.19 14.68
CA VAL A 476 -11.78 -14.00 15.74
C VAL A 476 -11.58 -12.62 16.37
N PHE A 477 -10.34 -12.32 16.74
CA PHE A 477 -9.94 -11.08 17.38
C PHE A 477 -8.75 -10.50 16.62
N ASN A 478 -8.90 -9.29 16.08
CA ASN A 478 -7.83 -8.66 15.34
C ASN A 478 -6.97 -7.76 16.24
N TRP A 479 -5.87 -7.24 15.72
CA TRP A 479 -4.98 -6.36 16.45
C TRP A 479 -5.66 -5.06 16.90
N GLY A 480 -6.61 -4.51 16.12
CA GLY A 480 -7.37 -3.33 16.52
C GLY A 480 -8.16 -3.57 17.81
N HIS A 481 -8.86 -4.70 17.94
CA HIS A 481 -9.56 -5.07 19.16
C HIS A 481 -8.60 -5.18 20.36
N VAL A 482 -7.42 -5.76 20.14
CA VAL A 482 -6.38 -5.89 21.19
C VAL A 482 -5.93 -4.53 21.66
N VAL A 483 -5.60 -3.61 20.75
CA VAL A 483 -5.12 -2.27 21.09
C VAL A 483 -6.20 -1.49 21.84
N GLU A 484 -7.41 -1.38 21.29
CA GLU A 484 -8.50 -0.62 21.89
C GLU A 484 -8.80 -1.11 23.30
N LEU A 485 -9.01 -2.41 23.48
CA LEU A 485 -9.31 -2.96 24.83
C LEU A 485 -8.11 -2.79 25.79
N SER A 486 -6.87 -2.94 25.31
CA SER A 486 -5.67 -2.69 26.12
C SER A 486 -5.58 -1.24 26.59
N GLU A 487 -5.93 -0.28 25.73
CA GLU A 487 -5.90 1.13 26.06
C GLU A 487 -7.01 1.53 27.03
N ILE A 488 -8.20 0.95 26.91
CA ILE A 488 -9.30 1.08 27.88
C ILE A 488 -8.85 0.53 29.24
N LEU A 489 -8.39 -0.69 29.30
CA LEU A 489 -7.99 -1.37 30.54
C LEU A 489 -6.76 -0.74 31.22
N SER A 490 -5.87 -0.11 30.46
CA SER A 490 -4.72 0.63 31.01
C SER A 490 -5.02 2.09 31.34
N GLY A 491 -6.25 2.58 31.11
CA GLY A 491 -6.65 3.97 31.36
C GLY A 491 -6.05 4.98 30.36
N ARG A 492 -5.56 4.53 29.22
CA ARG A 492 -5.09 5.40 28.13
C ARG A 492 -6.22 5.90 27.24
N LEU A 493 -7.29 5.14 27.14
CA LEU A 493 -8.57 5.51 26.52
C LEU A 493 -9.62 5.52 27.61
N THR A 494 -10.23 6.69 27.87
CA THR A 494 -11.14 6.92 29.02
C THR A 494 -12.59 7.17 28.58
N ASP A 495 -12.82 7.32 27.29
CA ASP A 495 -14.14 7.67 26.74
C ASP A 495 -15.02 6.46 26.50
N GLU A 496 -14.50 5.24 26.71
CA GLU A 496 -15.20 3.98 26.55
C GLU A 496 -14.86 3.03 27.71
N THR A 497 -15.83 2.27 28.16
CA THR A 497 -15.63 1.20 29.16
C THR A 497 -15.42 -0.16 28.50
N PRO A 498 -14.87 -1.17 29.23
CA PRO A 498 -14.77 -2.53 28.70
C PRO A 498 -16.14 -3.12 28.30
N GLU A 499 -17.21 -2.79 29.03
CA GLU A 499 -18.57 -3.24 28.75
C GLU A 499 -19.09 -2.65 27.42
N GLU A 500 -18.84 -1.37 27.17
CA GLU A 500 -19.20 -0.70 25.91
C GLU A 500 -18.42 -1.26 24.73
N PHE A 501 -17.10 -1.49 24.91
CA PHE A 501 -16.27 -2.18 23.93
C PHE A 501 -16.86 -3.54 23.53
N TRP A 502 -17.19 -4.39 24.53
CA TRP A 502 -17.78 -5.70 24.26
C TRP A 502 -19.16 -5.59 23.61
N ALA A 503 -20.01 -4.66 24.05
CA ALA A 503 -21.31 -4.44 23.43
C ALA A 503 -21.19 -4.07 21.94
N ARG A 504 -20.18 -3.31 21.56
CA ARG A 504 -19.92 -2.88 20.17
C ARG A 504 -19.37 -4.02 19.30
N PHE A 505 -18.43 -4.81 19.80
CA PHE A 505 -17.71 -5.80 18.99
C PHE A 505 -18.25 -7.23 19.10
N LEU A 506 -18.89 -7.59 20.21
CA LEU A 506 -19.39 -8.95 20.44
C LEU A 506 -20.26 -9.50 19.29
N PRO A 507 -21.20 -8.73 18.71
CA PRO A 507 -22.00 -9.23 17.58
C PRO A 507 -21.17 -9.66 16.37
N GLN A 508 -19.99 -9.06 16.17
CA GLN A 508 -19.11 -9.34 15.06
C GLN A 508 -18.23 -10.57 15.31
N ILE A 509 -17.73 -10.73 16.55
CA ILE A 509 -16.77 -11.78 16.91
C ILE A 509 -17.45 -13.06 17.41
N GLN A 510 -18.63 -12.97 18.02
CA GLN A 510 -19.35 -14.08 18.64
C GLN A 510 -19.54 -15.30 17.73
N PRO A 511 -19.85 -15.17 16.42
CA PRO A 511 -20.01 -16.33 15.55
C PRO A 511 -18.78 -17.25 15.50
N ASN A 512 -17.57 -16.69 15.66
CA ASN A 512 -16.30 -17.41 15.61
C ASN A 512 -15.70 -17.68 16.99
N LEU A 513 -16.16 -16.99 18.03
CA LEU A 513 -15.59 -17.08 19.37
C LEU A 513 -15.71 -18.49 19.96
N HIS A 514 -16.83 -19.16 19.74
CA HIS A 514 -17.03 -20.56 20.16
C HIS A 514 -16.34 -21.59 19.27
N ARG A 515 -15.74 -21.15 18.14
CA ARG A 515 -15.08 -21.99 17.12
C ARG A 515 -13.58 -21.76 17.04
N ILE A 516 -12.97 -21.16 18.08
CA ILE A 516 -11.54 -20.81 18.07
C ILE A 516 -10.64 -22.00 17.74
N GLN A 517 -10.95 -23.21 18.23
CA GLN A 517 -10.17 -24.42 17.91
C GLN A 517 -10.24 -24.75 16.42
N GLU A 518 -11.42 -24.67 15.81
CA GLU A 518 -11.62 -24.89 14.37
C GLU A 518 -10.93 -23.82 13.55
N VAL A 519 -11.08 -22.55 13.93
CA VAL A 519 -10.44 -21.40 13.28
C VAL A 519 -8.91 -21.55 13.33
N ASN A 520 -8.34 -21.82 14.49
CA ASN A 520 -6.90 -22.03 14.63
C ASN A 520 -6.41 -23.30 13.91
N GLY A 521 -7.21 -24.39 13.92
CA GLY A 521 -6.92 -25.59 13.14
C GLY A 521 -6.91 -25.34 11.63
N THR A 522 -7.75 -24.42 11.13
CA THR A 522 -7.72 -23.99 9.73
C THR A 522 -6.45 -23.19 9.43
N ILE A 523 -5.97 -22.35 10.37
CA ILE A 523 -4.67 -21.67 10.23
C ILE A 523 -3.55 -22.69 10.11
N ASP A 524 -3.51 -23.71 11.01
CA ASP A 524 -2.50 -24.76 10.98
C ASP A 524 -2.50 -25.53 9.65
N ALA A 525 -3.70 -25.88 9.13
CA ALA A 525 -3.84 -26.53 7.84
C ALA A 525 -3.35 -25.65 6.66
N CYS A 526 -3.62 -24.35 6.70
CA CYS A 526 -3.09 -23.40 5.70
C CYS A 526 -1.56 -23.28 5.78
N GLN A 527 -1.00 -23.18 6.99
CA GLN A 527 0.46 -23.14 7.20
C GLN A 527 1.12 -24.41 6.67
N GLU A 528 0.56 -25.59 6.95
CA GLU A 528 1.06 -26.86 6.41
C GLU A 528 0.99 -26.90 4.88
N ALA A 529 -0.10 -26.41 4.28
CA ALA A 529 -0.25 -26.33 2.82
C ALA A 529 0.80 -25.39 2.22
N ILE A 530 1.05 -24.22 2.80
CA ILE A 530 2.12 -23.29 2.39
C ILE A 530 3.47 -24.00 2.45
N CYS A 531 3.80 -24.66 3.57
CA CYS A 531 5.06 -25.39 3.73
C CYS A 531 5.25 -26.50 2.68
N ARG A 532 4.17 -27.15 2.25
CA ARG A 532 4.22 -28.18 1.18
C ARG A 532 4.47 -27.56 -0.20
N LEU A 533 4.05 -26.31 -0.46
CA LEU A 533 4.31 -25.62 -1.71
C LEU A 533 5.75 -25.07 -1.79
N MET A 534 6.34 -24.67 -0.67
CA MET A 534 7.65 -23.99 -0.63
C MET A 534 8.78 -24.74 -1.37
N PRO A 535 8.93 -26.09 -1.32
CA PRO A 535 10.00 -26.77 -2.05
C PRO A 535 9.96 -26.58 -3.57
N ALA A 536 8.76 -26.38 -4.15
CA ALA A 536 8.56 -26.18 -5.58
C ALA A 536 8.71 -24.71 -6.01
N MET A 537 8.74 -23.77 -5.07
CA MET A 537 8.95 -22.34 -5.35
C MET A 537 10.42 -22.03 -5.61
N ASP A 538 10.69 -20.94 -6.31
CA ASP A 538 12.03 -20.38 -6.38
C ASP A 538 12.54 -19.84 -5.02
N ARG A 539 13.80 -19.43 -4.97
CA ARG A 539 14.40 -18.93 -3.72
C ARG A 539 13.71 -17.67 -3.19
N SER A 540 13.25 -16.79 -4.08
CA SER A 540 12.56 -15.55 -3.72
C SER A 540 11.20 -15.85 -3.13
N GLY A 541 10.38 -16.66 -3.81
CA GLY A 541 9.07 -17.06 -3.33
C GLY A 541 9.11 -17.72 -1.96
N ARG A 542 10.08 -18.65 -1.73
CA ARG A 542 10.26 -19.27 -0.40
C ARG A 542 10.49 -18.27 0.72
N LYS A 543 11.32 -17.24 0.49
CA LYS A 543 11.62 -16.22 1.50
C LYS A 543 10.41 -15.36 1.87
N ARG A 544 9.48 -15.20 0.93
CA ARG A 544 8.25 -14.43 1.09
C ARG A 544 7.16 -15.17 1.87
N MET A 545 7.33 -16.46 2.15
CA MET A 545 6.37 -17.24 2.95
C MET A 545 6.50 -17.00 4.45
N LEU A 546 7.71 -16.65 4.93
CA LEU A 546 7.94 -16.45 6.37
C LEU A 546 7.00 -15.40 7.00
N PRO A 547 6.75 -14.22 6.39
CA PRO A 547 5.78 -13.28 6.91
C PRO A 547 4.40 -13.90 7.16
N PHE A 548 3.86 -14.62 6.19
CA PHE A 548 2.53 -15.25 6.32
C PHE A 548 2.49 -16.30 7.43
N LEU A 549 3.54 -17.11 7.56
CA LEU A 549 3.64 -18.12 8.62
C LEU A 549 3.71 -17.47 9.99
N LEU A 550 4.63 -16.51 10.19
CA LEU A 550 4.84 -15.87 11.49
C LEU A 550 3.63 -15.01 11.90
N MET A 551 3.06 -14.25 10.98
CA MET A 551 1.92 -13.38 11.28
C MET A 551 0.66 -14.18 11.57
N SER A 552 0.46 -15.31 10.92
CA SER A 552 -0.65 -16.21 11.22
C SER A 552 -0.48 -16.96 12.56
N ASP A 553 0.76 -17.23 13.01
CA ASP A 553 1.01 -17.68 14.38
C ASP A 553 0.58 -16.61 15.39
N GLY A 554 0.90 -15.34 15.15
CA GLY A 554 0.38 -14.23 15.94
C GLY A 554 -1.14 -14.20 15.99
N GLN A 555 -1.82 -14.43 14.85
CA GLN A 555 -3.29 -14.48 14.79
C GLN A 555 -3.87 -15.58 15.69
N LYS A 556 -3.26 -16.77 15.73
CA LYS A 556 -3.70 -17.85 16.65
C LYS A 556 -3.63 -17.41 18.10
N LEU A 557 -2.60 -16.65 18.48
CA LEU A 557 -2.46 -16.13 19.85
C LEU A 557 -3.53 -15.09 20.17
N LEU A 558 -3.84 -14.18 19.22
CA LEU A 558 -4.92 -13.19 19.39
C LEU A 558 -6.30 -13.85 19.49
N ASN A 559 -6.56 -14.88 18.69
CA ASN A 559 -7.79 -15.66 18.79
C ASN A 559 -7.95 -16.31 20.17
N ARG A 560 -6.86 -16.84 20.77
CA ARG A 560 -6.86 -17.43 22.12
C ARG A 560 -7.02 -16.37 23.21
N LEU A 561 -6.45 -15.18 23.03
CA LEU A 561 -6.62 -14.06 23.94
C LEU A 561 -8.09 -13.65 24.05
N ALA A 562 -8.82 -13.63 22.92
CA ALA A 562 -10.25 -13.34 22.91
C ALA A 562 -11.05 -14.28 23.83
N ALA A 563 -10.71 -15.57 23.85
CA ALA A 563 -11.37 -16.55 24.72
C ALA A 563 -11.13 -16.28 26.22
N ILE A 564 -9.90 -15.89 26.58
CA ILE A 564 -9.57 -15.55 27.98
C ILE A 564 -10.31 -14.28 28.41
N TRP A 565 -10.33 -13.27 27.57
CA TRP A 565 -11.01 -12.01 27.88
C TRP A 565 -12.54 -12.14 27.90
N GLU A 566 -13.12 -12.96 27.00
CA GLU A 566 -14.55 -13.29 27.06
C GLU A 566 -14.92 -13.91 28.41
N GLN A 567 -14.14 -14.88 28.86
CA GLN A 567 -14.37 -15.51 30.19
C GLN A 567 -14.28 -14.48 31.30
N GLN A 568 -13.30 -13.60 31.27
CA GLN A 568 -13.04 -12.62 32.34
C GLN A 568 -14.11 -11.54 32.42
N TYR A 569 -14.53 -10.99 31.28
CA TYR A 569 -15.42 -9.81 31.24
C TYR A 569 -16.89 -10.15 31.01
N LEU A 570 -17.19 -11.28 30.35
CA LEU A 570 -18.58 -11.70 30.07
C LEU A 570 -19.01 -12.91 30.89
N GLY A 571 -18.12 -13.50 31.71
CA GLY A 571 -18.43 -14.62 32.57
C GLY A 571 -18.83 -15.91 31.84
N SER A 572 -18.58 -16.01 30.53
CA SER A 572 -18.91 -17.21 29.77
C SER A 572 -18.00 -18.37 30.13
N ALA A 573 -18.56 -19.57 30.30
CA ALA A 573 -17.77 -20.78 30.50
C ALA A 573 -17.04 -21.14 29.20
N ASN A 574 -15.77 -20.75 29.06
CA ASN A 574 -15.00 -21.12 27.89
C ASN A 574 -14.45 -22.53 28.04
N PRO A 575 -14.80 -23.49 27.16
CA PRO A 575 -14.30 -24.87 27.24
C PRO A 575 -12.83 -25.01 26.89
N LEU A 576 -12.15 -23.94 26.44
CA LEU A 576 -10.79 -23.99 25.91
C LEU A 576 -9.70 -23.97 26.97
N HIS A 577 -9.93 -24.19 28.25
CA HIS A 577 -8.93 -24.27 29.34
C HIS A 577 -7.53 -23.72 28.95
N GLN A 578 -7.50 -22.43 28.52
CA GLN A 578 -6.25 -21.78 28.15
C GLN A 578 -5.49 -21.41 29.40
N ASN A 579 -4.23 -21.81 29.50
CA ASN A 579 -3.36 -21.30 30.54
C ASN A 579 -2.89 -19.88 30.20
N PRO A 580 -3.28 -18.84 30.95
CA PRO A 580 -2.88 -17.46 30.65
C PRO A 580 -1.35 -17.26 30.67
N VAL A 581 -0.63 -17.95 31.60
CA VAL A 581 0.83 -17.83 31.69
C VAL A 581 1.54 -18.38 30.47
N ASP A 582 1.05 -19.50 29.93
CA ASP A 582 1.60 -20.08 28.70
C ASP A 582 1.34 -19.17 27.49
N LEU A 583 0.16 -18.54 27.44
CA LEU A 583 -0.15 -17.58 26.37
C LEU A 583 0.73 -16.34 26.46
N ALA A 584 1.00 -15.83 27.68
CA ALA A 584 1.93 -14.72 27.90
C ALA A 584 3.32 -15.02 27.35
N ALA A 585 3.88 -16.19 27.71
CA ALA A 585 5.19 -16.63 27.22
C ALA A 585 5.23 -16.79 25.69
N GLN A 586 4.16 -17.31 25.10
CA GLN A 586 4.05 -17.46 23.65
C GLN A 586 3.96 -16.11 22.91
N LEU A 587 3.24 -15.12 23.45
CA LEU A 587 3.18 -13.75 22.90
C LEU A 587 4.56 -13.10 22.89
N GLU A 588 5.32 -13.21 23.98
CA GLU A 588 6.68 -12.66 24.07
C GLU A 588 7.65 -13.38 23.12
N THR A 589 7.54 -14.69 22.98
CA THR A 589 8.34 -15.49 22.04
C THR A 589 8.02 -15.13 20.60
N TRP A 590 6.75 -15.00 20.27
CA TRP A 590 6.31 -14.53 18.96
C TRP A 590 6.84 -13.13 18.65
N TYR A 591 6.74 -12.20 19.61
CA TYR A 591 7.25 -10.83 19.43
C TYR A 591 8.77 -10.80 19.23
N ALA A 592 9.53 -11.69 19.88
CA ALA A 592 10.97 -11.80 19.64
C ALA A 592 11.28 -12.16 18.17
N SER A 593 10.51 -13.07 17.57
CA SER A 593 10.61 -13.40 16.14
C SER A 593 10.09 -12.27 15.23
N TYR A 594 9.02 -11.60 15.64
CA TYR A 594 8.44 -10.46 14.92
C TYR A 594 9.43 -9.29 14.79
N LYS A 595 10.22 -8.99 15.83
CA LYS A 595 11.28 -7.97 15.73
C LYS A 595 12.30 -8.27 14.63
N GLN A 596 12.65 -9.54 14.42
CA GLN A 596 13.55 -9.94 13.35
C GLN A 596 12.90 -9.80 11.95
N LEU A 597 11.61 -10.06 11.86
CA LEU A 597 10.84 -9.86 10.64
C LEU A 597 10.75 -8.36 10.31
N TRP A 598 10.40 -7.52 11.28
CA TRP A 598 10.34 -6.06 11.16
C TRP A 598 11.63 -5.47 10.60
N ALA A 599 12.77 -5.85 11.16
CA ALA A 599 14.09 -5.33 10.76
C ALA A 599 14.50 -5.64 9.31
N ARG A 600 13.77 -6.53 8.60
CA ARG A 600 14.04 -6.83 7.17
C ARG A 600 13.59 -5.72 6.25
N THR A 601 12.54 -5.00 6.62
CA THR A 601 11.87 -4.03 5.75
C THR A 601 11.84 -2.63 6.34
N SER A 602 12.01 -2.49 7.66
CA SER A 602 11.76 -1.27 8.38
C SER A 602 12.93 -0.87 9.27
N ARG A 603 13.09 0.45 9.48
CA ARG A 603 13.92 1.02 10.54
C ARG A 603 13.31 0.65 11.90
N GLU A 604 14.01 0.93 13.01
CA GLU A 604 13.48 0.65 14.34
C GLU A 604 12.13 1.34 14.58
N SER A 605 12.07 2.63 14.30
CA SER A 605 10.84 3.43 14.32
C SER A 605 10.00 3.20 15.59
N GLU A 606 8.70 3.01 15.47
CA GLU A 606 7.78 2.81 16.60
C GLU A 606 7.56 1.33 17.00
N LEU A 607 8.44 0.40 16.59
CA LEU A 607 8.36 -1.02 16.97
C LEU A 607 8.19 -1.23 18.49
N TYR A 608 8.85 -0.38 19.29
CA TYR A 608 8.75 -0.41 20.75
C TYR A 608 7.33 -0.24 21.28
N ARG A 609 6.46 0.49 20.57
CA ARG A 609 5.06 0.70 20.98
C ARG A 609 4.24 -0.58 20.87
N ILE A 610 4.47 -1.37 19.80
CA ILE A 610 3.89 -2.71 19.67
C ILE A 610 4.40 -3.58 20.84
N GLY A 611 5.70 -3.51 21.13
CA GLY A 611 6.30 -4.22 22.27
C GLY A 611 5.67 -3.86 23.61
N GLN A 612 5.43 -2.56 23.85
CA GLN A 612 4.76 -2.11 25.08
C GLN A 612 3.36 -2.73 25.24
N THR A 613 2.59 -2.83 24.16
CA THR A 613 1.28 -3.49 24.17
C THR A 613 1.41 -4.98 24.47
N ILE A 614 2.34 -5.68 23.80
CA ILE A 614 2.56 -7.12 24.00
C ILE A 614 3.03 -7.42 25.43
N PHE A 615 3.94 -6.63 25.98
CA PHE A 615 4.45 -6.83 27.35
C PHE A 615 3.37 -6.53 28.39
N TRP A 616 2.60 -5.46 28.18
CA TRP A 616 1.46 -5.18 29.04
C TRP A 616 0.44 -6.34 29.05
N LEU A 617 0.12 -6.90 27.87
CA LEU A 617 -0.75 -8.07 27.74
C LEU A 617 -0.20 -9.28 28.49
N ALA A 618 1.10 -9.56 28.33
CA ALA A 618 1.74 -10.69 29.01
C ALA A 618 1.70 -10.55 30.53
N ASP A 619 1.90 -9.33 31.05
CA ASP A 619 1.81 -9.06 32.50
C ASP A 619 0.38 -9.19 33.01
N GLN A 620 -0.63 -8.71 32.26
CA GLN A 620 -2.04 -8.91 32.60
C GLN A 620 -2.39 -10.40 32.65
N LEU A 621 -1.99 -11.18 31.64
CA LEU A 621 -2.25 -12.62 31.60
C LEU A 621 -1.63 -13.36 32.80
N ARG A 622 -0.42 -12.98 33.22
CA ARG A 622 0.22 -13.54 34.42
C ARG A 622 -0.53 -13.19 35.71
N SER A 623 -1.19 -12.04 35.76
CA SER A 623 -1.97 -11.64 36.93
C SER A 623 -3.30 -12.39 37.09
N LEU A 624 -3.75 -13.12 36.07
CA LEU A 624 -4.94 -13.96 36.10
C LEU A 624 -4.72 -15.37 36.64
N SER A 625 -3.48 -15.74 36.96
CA SER A 625 -3.07 -17.07 37.41
C SER A 625 -3.07 -17.26 38.95
#